data_cd130afea56d45fdf0ca6b6591f84a2e
#
_entry.id   cd130afea56d45fdf0ca6b6591f84a2e
#
_cell.length_a   1.000
_cell.length_b   1.000
_cell.length_c   1.000
_cell.angle_alpha   90.00
_cell.angle_beta   90.00
_cell.angle_gamma   90.00
#
_symmetry.space_group_name_H-M   'P 1'
#
loop_
_entity.id
_entity.type
_entity.pdbx_description
1 polymer ?
#
loop_
_entity_poly.entity_id
_entity_poly.type
_entity_poly.pdbx_seq_one_letter_code
_entity_poly.pdbx_strand_id
1 'polypeptide(L)'
;ILIDARHGVQVQTRRHSFIASLLGIKHVVVAINKMDLVDFSEARYEQIKADYTEFTGKLELPDIQFVPLSALNGDNVVNASEHTPWYHGGTLMHILENVHIASDRNLVDFRFPVQYVNRPDLNFRGFSGTIASGTVRPGDEVMALPSRKKAIVKRIVTMDGDLDEAYAPLAPTIVLDREIDVSRGDMLVQPNNVPKVAQAFEAMVVWMSEDPLTAGKQYTIKQTTTNATGVVSDLRYRMDVNTMHRQDADKLELNEIGRIVVELSRPMAFDPYTRNRGTGSFIVIDKLTNNTVGAGMILDRELDSASSRRREIAEKRGTEIKIHESLVGADERATRLGQQPVTVWLTGLTGSGKSAVAYGLERRLFDEGKSATVLDGRNARLGLSADLKHTQADRKENLRRASEAAKLFNDAGHITICAFLSPSVEDRAMAKDIIGDDRFIEVYLDAPEDVCRTRAATDEFTDTMTEMAAFSDMAAPYEAPTSADLALKTDDLTVDQSVQKLYDLLNGRGLLK
;
A
#
# COMPACT_ATOMS: atom_id res chain seq x y z
N ILE A 1 10.04 3.85 -27.10
CA ILE A 1 10.97 2.70 -27.00
C ILE A 1 11.52 2.41 -28.39
N LEU A 2 12.86 2.32 -28.51
CA LEU A 2 13.52 2.01 -29.79
C LEU A 2 13.89 0.53 -29.86
N ILE A 3 13.57 -0.11 -30.99
CA ILE A 3 13.97 -1.50 -31.31
C ILE A 3 14.73 -1.49 -32.65
N ASP A 4 15.92 -2.08 -32.67
CA ASP A 4 16.66 -2.30 -33.90
C ASP A 4 16.04 -3.49 -34.66
N ALA A 5 15.57 -3.25 -35.88
CA ALA A 5 14.88 -4.26 -36.70
C ALA A 5 15.71 -5.53 -36.94
N ARG A 6 17.04 -5.43 -36.95
CA ARG A 6 17.95 -6.58 -37.13
C ARG A 6 17.92 -7.52 -35.92
N HIS A 7 17.84 -6.94 -34.71
CA HIS A 7 18.02 -7.69 -33.47
C HIS A 7 16.70 -8.02 -32.76
N GLY A 8 15.64 -7.25 -33.00
CA GLY A 8 14.33 -7.44 -32.36
C GLY A 8 14.35 -7.08 -30.87
N VAL A 9 13.46 -7.73 -30.10
CA VAL A 9 13.25 -7.44 -28.65
C VAL A 9 14.42 -7.95 -27.81
N GLN A 10 15.25 -7.05 -27.31
CA GLN A 10 16.43 -7.32 -26.48
C GLN A 10 16.14 -7.18 -24.98
N VAL A 11 17.04 -7.67 -24.12
CA VAL A 11 16.95 -7.53 -22.65
C VAL A 11 16.77 -6.06 -22.23
N GLN A 12 17.49 -5.15 -22.89
CA GLN A 12 17.38 -3.71 -22.62
C GLN A 12 16.00 -3.16 -22.99
N THR A 13 15.41 -3.63 -24.10
CA THR A 13 14.03 -3.28 -24.49
C THR A 13 13.04 -3.70 -23.41
N ARG A 14 13.17 -4.94 -22.92
CA ARG A 14 12.32 -5.48 -21.84
C ARG A 14 12.46 -4.66 -20.56
N ARG A 15 13.69 -4.30 -20.17
CA ARG A 15 13.97 -3.48 -18.99
C ARG A 15 13.31 -2.09 -19.10
N HIS A 16 13.47 -1.41 -20.24
CA HIS A 16 12.88 -0.09 -20.46
C HIS A 16 11.35 -0.15 -20.45
N SER A 17 10.76 -1.19 -21.02
CA SER A 17 9.31 -1.39 -21.02
C SER A 17 8.79 -1.65 -19.59
N PHE A 18 9.51 -2.43 -18.81
CA PHE A 18 9.17 -2.68 -17.40
C PHE A 18 9.25 -1.39 -16.58
N ILE A 19 10.30 -0.58 -16.75
CA ILE A 19 10.41 0.72 -16.10
C ILE A 19 9.26 1.64 -16.54
N ALA A 20 8.91 1.67 -17.83
CA ALA A 20 7.79 2.47 -18.31
C ALA A 20 6.45 2.05 -17.67
N SER A 21 6.22 0.74 -17.50
CA SER A 21 5.07 0.20 -16.80
C SER A 21 5.08 0.60 -15.32
N LEU A 22 6.20 0.45 -14.61
CA LEU A 22 6.34 0.90 -13.21
C LEU A 22 6.07 2.40 -13.04
N LEU A 23 6.52 3.20 -14.00
CA LEU A 23 6.26 4.64 -14.04
C LEU A 23 4.82 4.97 -14.41
N GLY A 24 3.99 3.97 -14.72
CA GLY A 24 2.59 4.13 -15.11
C GLY A 24 2.43 4.97 -16.39
N ILE A 25 3.38 4.86 -17.33
CA ILE A 25 3.30 5.53 -18.64
C ILE A 25 2.17 4.90 -19.43
N LYS A 26 1.18 5.69 -19.81
CA LYS A 26 -0.02 5.19 -20.50
C LYS A 26 0.15 5.03 -22.00
N HIS A 27 0.95 5.87 -22.63
CA HIS A 27 1.15 5.90 -24.06
C HIS A 27 2.59 5.53 -24.40
N VAL A 28 2.78 4.43 -25.08
CA VAL A 28 4.09 3.93 -25.48
C VAL A 28 4.15 3.82 -26.99
N VAL A 29 5.13 4.50 -27.60
CA VAL A 29 5.43 4.34 -29.03
C VAL A 29 6.65 3.45 -29.16
N VAL A 30 6.48 2.32 -29.82
CA VAL A 30 7.56 1.38 -30.15
C VAL A 30 8.03 1.67 -31.59
N ALA A 31 9.15 2.35 -31.66
CA ALA A 31 9.78 2.70 -32.93
C ALA A 31 10.73 1.56 -33.36
N ILE A 32 10.31 0.78 -34.37
CA ILE A 32 11.11 -0.29 -34.96
C ILE A 32 12.00 0.36 -36.03
N ASN A 33 13.22 0.69 -35.61
CA ASN A 33 14.17 1.48 -36.38
C ASN A 33 15.11 0.60 -37.20
N LYS A 34 15.76 1.23 -38.17
CA LYS A 34 16.68 0.59 -39.13
C LYS A 34 15.98 -0.41 -40.05
N MET A 35 14.75 -0.11 -40.45
CA MET A 35 14.00 -0.93 -41.38
C MET A 35 14.69 -1.01 -42.76
N ASP A 36 15.48 0.01 -43.12
CA ASP A 36 16.35 0.02 -44.27
C ASP A 36 17.39 -1.12 -44.32
N LEU A 37 17.82 -1.60 -43.14
CA LEU A 37 18.80 -2.70 -43.03
C LEU A 37 18.16 -4.10 -43.05
N VAL A 38 16.84 -4.17 -43.17
CA VAL A 38 16.05 -5.41 -43.31
C VAL A 38 15.09 -5.30 -44.51
N ASP A 39 15.44 -4.50 -45.51
CA ASP A 39 14.72 -4.30 -46.77
C ASP A 39 13.24 -3.92 -46.57
N PHE A 40 12.93 -3.14 -45.52
CA PHE A 40 11.59 -2.72 -45.10
C PHE A 40 10.58 -3.89 -45.00
N SER A 41 11.05 -5.06 -44.60
CA SER A 41 10.27 -6.30 -44.55
C SER A 41 9.10 -6.20 -43.57
N GLU A 42 7.86 -6.32 -44.08
CA GLU A 42 6.63 -6.42 -43.30
C GLU A 42 6.66 -7.62 -42.34
N ALA A 43 7.13 -8.79 -42.82
CA ALA A 43 7.21 -10.01 -42.03
C ALA A 43 8.10 -9.80 -40.77
N ARG A 44 9.23 -9.07 -40.96
CA ARG A 44 10.13 -8.76 -39.83
C ARG A 44 9.48 -7.79 -38.84
N TYR A 45 8.76 -6.79 -39.31
CA TYR A 45 8.00 -5.86 -38.50
C TYR A 45 6.93 -6.60 -37.65
N GLU A 46 6.10 -7.41 -38.28
CA GLU A 46 5.03 -8.15 -37.59
C GLU A 46 5.60 -9.18 -36.60
N GLN A 47 6.73 -9.82 -36.88
CA GLN A 47 7.41 -10.68 -35.91
C GLN A 47 7.82 -9.90 -34.65
N ILE A 48 8.49 -8.76 -34.81
CA ILE A 48 8.95 -7.94 -33.67
C ILE A 48 7.76 -7.42 -32.88
N LYS A 49 6.68 -7.03 -33.54
CA LYS A 49 5.44 -6.57 -32.92
C LYS A 49 4.79 -7.70 -32.13
N ALA A 50 4.74 -8.93 -32.63
CA ALA A 50 4.22 -10.09 -31.94
C ALA A 50 5.06 -10.42 -30.69
N ASP A 51 6.40 -10.50 -30.82
CA ASP A 51 7.33 -10.78 -29.73
C ASP A 51 7.22 -9.73 -28.61
N TYR A 52 7.07 -8.46 -28.98
CA TYR A 52 6.91 -7.36 -28.02
C TYR A 52 5.54 -7.41 -27.34
N THR A 53 4.47 -7.68 -28.07
CA THR A 53 3.11 -7.76 -27.55
C THR A 53 2.96 -8.94 -26.58
N GLU A 54 3.55 -10.10 -26.89
CA GLU A 54 3.59 -11.25 -25.98
C GLU A 54 4.29 -10.90 -24.65
N PHE A 55 5.42 -10.24 -24.73
CA PHE A 55 6.16 -9.81 -23.55
C PHE A 55 5.35 -8.79 -22.73
N THR A 56 4.76 -7.79 -23.36
CA THR A 56 4.04 -6.70 -22.66
C THR A 56 2.66 -7.11 -22.15
N GLY A 57 2.14 -8.27 -22.54
CA GLY A 57 0.89 -8.83 -22.02
C GLY A 57 0.89 -9.05 -20.49
N LYS A 58 2.08 -9.05 -19.85
CA LYS A 58 2.27 -9.12 -18.39
C LYS A 58 2.50 -7.75 -17.72
N LEU A 59 2.50 -6.67 -18.52
CA LEU A 59 2.76 -5.31 -18.06
C LEU A 59 1.50 -4.45 -18.17
N GLU A 60 1.40 -3.46 -17.30
CA GLU A 60 0.33 -2.46 -17.35
C GLU A 60 0.70 -1.33 -18.33
N LEU A 61 0.61 -1.62 -19.64
CA LEU A 61 0.83 -0.66 -20.72
C LEU A 61 -0.42 -0.62 -21.62
N PRO A 62 -1.38 0.27 -21.33
CA PRO A 62 -2.72 0.23 -21.95
C PRO A 62 -2.75 0.66 -23.42
N ASP A 63 -1.82 1.53 -23.87
CA ASP A 63 -1.76 2.03 -25.24
C ASP A 63 -0.35 1.88 -25.80
N ILE A 64 -0.19 0.96 -26.73
CA ILE A 64 1.08 0.68 -27.41
C ILE A 64 0.89 0.86 -28.89
N GLN A 65 1.63 1.80 -29.48
CA GLN A 65 1.64 2.06 -30.92
C GLN A 65 2.98 1.66 -31.51
N PHE A 66 2.95 1.02 -32.68
CA PHE A 66 4.15 0.54 -33.37
C PHE A 66 4.38 1.35 -34.66
N VAL A 67 5.61 1.79 -34.86
CA VAL A 67 6.00 2.55 -36.07
C VAL A 67 7.25 1.92 -36.68
N PRO A 68 7.18 1.39 -37.92
CA PRO A 68 8.36 0.98 -38.68
C PRO A 68 9.05 2.22 -39.24
N LEU A 69 10.33 2.43 -38.94
CA LEU A 69 11.01 3.63 -39.44
C LEU A 69 12.48 3.38 -39.81
N SER A 70 13.02 4.25 -40.61
CA SER A 70 14.46 4.47 -40.77
C SER A 70 14.79 5.91 -40.35
N ALA A 71 15.37 6.06 -39.15
CA ALA A 71 15.75 7.39 -38.66
C ALA A 71 16.87 8.01 -39.53
N LEU A 72 17.70 7.18 -40.18
CA LEU A 72 18.75 7.64 -41.06
C LEU A 72 18.19 8.27 -42.36
N ASN A 73 17.20 7.61 -42.96
CA ASN A 73 16.62 8.03 -44.26
C ASN A 73 15.41 8.96 -44.05
N GLY A 74 14.83 9.01 -42.85
CA GLY A 74 13.64 9.80 -42.54
C GLY A 74 12.32 9.07 -42.81
N ASP A 75 12.34 7.79 -43.18
CA ASP A 75 11.14 6.98 -43.45
C ASP A 75 10.24 6.89 -42.24
N ASN A 76 8.97 7.26 -42.35
CA ASN A 76 7.96 7.29 -41.32
C ASN A 76 8.32 8.12 -40.06
N VAL A 77 9.30 9.02 -40.14
CA VAL A 77 9.63 9.94 -39.05
C VAL A 77 8.68 11.14 -39.08
N VAL A 78 8.74 11.94 -40.16
CA VAL A 78 7.87 13.10 -40.41
C VAL A 78 6.85 12.78 -41.49
N ASN A 79 7.32 12.23 -42.61
CA ASN A 79 6.49 11.87 -43.75
C ASN A 79 6.33 10.35 -43.85
N ALA A 80 5.19 9.91 -44.39
CA ALA A 80 4.97 8.49 -44.69
C ALA A 80 6.00 7.99 -45.72
N SER A 81 6.51 6.78 -45.50
CA SER A 81 7.51 6.16 -46.37
C SER A 81 6.87 5.45 -47.58
N GLU A 82 7.42 5.63 -48.76
CA GLU A 82 7.05 4.86 -49.94
C GLU A 82 7.57 3.41 -49.87
N HIS A 83 8.56 3.14 -49.02
CA HIS A 83 9.14 1.81 -48.84
C HIS A 83 8.30 0.89 -47.95
N THR A 84 7.31 1.45 -47.21
CA THR A 84 6.42 0.68 -46.33
C THR A 84 4.94 0.84 -46.73
N PRO A 85 4.52 0.49 -47.96
CA PRO A 85 3.15 0.67 -48.44
C PRO A 85 2.13 -0.17 -47.64
N TRP A 86 2.57 -1.19 -46.93
CA TRP A 86 1.80 -2.06 -46.07
C TRP A 86 1.50 -1.42 -44.69
N TYR A 87 2.22 -0.34 -44.30
CA TYR A 87 2.00 0.34 -43.05
C TYR A 87 0.98 1.46 -43.20
N HIS A 88 -0.14 1.37 -42.49
CA HIS A 88 -1.25 2.33 -42.56
C HIS A 88 -1.38 3.18 -41.29
N GLY A 89 -0.42 3.11 -40.37
CA GLY A 89 -0.40 3.93 -39.14
C GLY A 89 0.15 5.35 -39.35
N GLY A 90 0.13 6.13 -38.32
CA GLY A 90 0.70 7.49 -38.31
C GLY A 90 2.23 7.47 -38.31
N THR A 91 2.84 8.55 -38.82
CA THR A 91 4.29 8.77 -38.66
C THR A 91 4.62 9.05 -37.21
N LEU A 92 5.90 8.91 -36.82
CA LEU A 92 6.34 9.14 -35.45
C LEU A 92 5.93 10.54 -34.96
N MET A 93 6.17 11.59 -35.76
CA MET A 93 5.81 12.96 -35.40
C MET A 93 4.30 13.15 -35.29
N HIS A 94 3.53 12.58 -36.23
CA HIS A 94 2.07 12.64 -36.15
C HIS A 94 1.52 12.04 -34.84
N ILE A 95 2.03 10.89 -34.42
CA ILE A 95 1.63 10.25 -33.15
C ILE A 95 2.00 11.14 -31.97
N LEU A 96 3.23 11.66 -31.90
CA LEU A 96 3.71 12.48 -30.81
C LEU A 96 2.95 13.80 -30.66
N GLU A 97 2.52 14.41 -31.76
CA GLU A 97 1.77 15.67 -31.78
C GLU A 97 0.28 15.48 -31.42
N ASN A 98 -0.28 14.29 -31.65
CA ASN A 98 -1.71 14.03 -31.48
C ASN A 98 -2.04 13.19 -30.23
N VAL A 99 -1.03 12.65 -29.53
CA VAL A 99 -1.28 11.89 -28.31
C VAL A 99 -1.91 12.76 -27.24
N HIS A 100 -3.05 12.31 -26.69
CA HIS A 100 -3.81 13.07 -25.70
C HIS A 100 -3.34 12.76 -24.27
N ILE A 101 -2.57 13.66 -23.66
CA ILE A 101 -1.98 13.52 -22.32
C ILE A 101 -2.74 14.24 -21.20
N ALA A 102 -3.85 14.92 -21.51
CA ALA A 102 -4.56 15.80 -20.54
C ALA A 102 -5.23 15.03 -19.37
N SER A 103 -5.53 13.76 -19.54
CA SER A 103 -6.20 12.92 -18.51
C SER A 103 -5.28 12.41 -17.39
N ASP A 104 -3.98 12.71 -17.44
CA ASP A 104 -2.99 12.14 -16.51
C ASP A 104 -2.75 12.99 -15.27
N ARG A 105 -3.41 14.15 -15.16
CA ARG A 105 -3.21 15.07 -14.02
C ARG A 105 -4.17 14.75 -12.89
N ASN A 106 -3.64 14.56 -11.69
CA ASN A 106 -4.44 14.52 -10.48
C ASN A 106 -4.79 15.97 -10.06
N LEU A 107 -6.03 16.38 -10.31
CA LEU A 107 -6.54 17.70 -9.93
C LEU A 107 -7.39 17.66 -8.65
N VAL A 108 -7.49 16.51 -7.98
CA VAL A 108 -8.33 16.30 -6.79
C VAL A 108 -7.51 16.43 -5.51
N ASP A 109 -6.38 15.75 -5.44
CA ASP A 109 -5.56 15.70 -4.23
C ASP A 109 -4.63 16.93 -4.18
N PHE A 110 -4.98 17.98 -3.44
CA PHE A 110 -4.10 19.15 -3.33
C PHE A 110 -2.83 18.82 -2.55
N ARG A 111 -1.68 19.00 -3.20
CA ARG A 111 -0.33 18.80 -2.66
C ARG A 111 0.57 19.96 -3.08
N PHE A 112 1.02 20.74 -2.12
CA PHE A 112 1.90 21.86 -2.35
C PHE A 112 3.16 21.75 -1.48
N PRO A 113 4.22 21.11 -1.99
CA PRO A 113 5.52 21.08 -1.33
C PRO A 113 6.13 22.47 -1.27
N VAL A 114 6.42 22.96 -0.08
CA VAL A 114 7.00 24.30 0.13
C VAL A 114 8.48 24.25 -0.21
N GLN A 115 8.85 25.06 -1.19
CA GLN A 115 10.25 25.17 -1.66
C GLN A 115 10.98 26.34 -1.03
N TYR A 116 10.27 27.45 -0.82
CA TYR A 116 10.84 28.69 -0.29
C TYR A 116 9.81 29.46 0.52
N VAL A 117 10.25 30.07 1.64
CA VAL A 117 9.44 31.00 2.43
C VAL A 117 9.84 32.40 2.04
N ASN A 118 8.97 33.11 1.33
CA ASN A 118 9.19 34.44 0.83
C ASN A 118 8.75 35.48 1.87
N ARG A 119 9.66 36.28 2.36
CA ARG A 119 9.39 37.34 3.35
C ARG A 119 10.18 38.60 3.00
N PRO A 120 9.81 39.34 1.93
CA PRO A 120 10.52 40.51 1.47
C PRO A 120 10.41 41.69 2.45
N ASP A 121 9.33 41.76 3.24
CA ASP A 121 9.07 42.79 4.25
C ASP A 121 8.28 42.21 5.44
N LEU A 122 7.98 43.06 6.44
CA LEU A 122 7.29 42.65 7.67
C LEU A 122 5.81 42.33 7.46
N ASN A 123 5.20 42.79 6.36
CA ASN A 123 3.78 42.65 6.08
C ASN A 123 3.46 41.51 5.11
N PHE A 124 4.48 40.89 4.52
CA PHE A 124 4.32 39.80 3.57
C PHE A 124 5.05 38.56 4.02
N ARG A 125 4.31 37.47 4.14
CA ARG A 125 4.83 36.12 4.30
C ARG A 125 4.11 35.18 3.35
N GLY A 126 4.82 34.68 2.35
CA GLY A 126 4.29 33.76 1.36
C GLY A 126 5.10 32.48 1.27
N PHE A 127 4.45 31.39 0.92
CA PHE A 127 5.04 30.08 0.73
C PHE A 127 5.08 29.77 -0.76
N SER A 128 6.28 29.74 -1.32
CA SER A 128 6.48 29.50 -2.75
C SER A 128 6.81 28.03 -3.00
N GLY A 129 6.24 27.47 -4.06
CA GLY A 129 6.46 26.06 -4.44
C GLY A 129 5.72 25.74 -5.73
N THR A 130 5.89 24.52 -6.22
CA THR A 130 5.11 24.00 -7.35
C THR A 130 3.97 23.13 -6.82
N ILE A 131 2.75 23.37 -7.29
CA ILE A 131 1.61 22.51 -6.99
C ILE A 131 1.87 21.16 -7.65
N ALA A 132 2.11 20.13 -6.83
CA ALA A 132 2.40 18.78 -7.31
C ALA A 132 1.12 18.10 -7.84
N SER A 133 -0.03 18.41 -7.24
CA SER A 133 -1.36 17.96 -7.67
C SER A 133 -2.47 18.82 -7.05
N GLY A 134 -3.69 18.67 -7.57
CA GLY A 134 -4.88 19.32 -7.08
C GLY A 134 -5.01 20.78 -7.50
N THR A 135 -6.00 21.43 -6.91
CA THR A 135 -6.34 22.84 -7.10
C THR A 135 -6.46 23.55 -5.76
N VAL A 136 -6.27 24.86 -5.73
CA VAL A 136 -6.40 25.70 -4.54
C VAL A 136 -6.94 27.07 -4.92
N ARG A 137 -7.81 27.63 -4.06
CA ARG A 137 -8.42 28.95 -4.21
C ARG A 137 -8.25 29.79 -2.95
N PRO A 138 -8.25 31.12 -3.05
CA PRO A 138 -8.42 31.98 -1.88
C PRO A 138 -9.71 31.61 -1.13
N GLY A 139 -9.61 31.47 0.21
CA GLY A 139 -10.70 30.99 1.07
C GLY A 139 -10.63 29.52 1.43
N ASP A 140 -9.84 28.72 0.73
CA ASP A 140 -9.67 27.30 1.05
C ASP A 140 -8.90 27.10 2.38
N GLU A 141 -9.38 26.16 3.21
CA GLU A 141 -8.64 25.72 4.40
C GLU A 141 -7.53 24.77 3.97
N VAL A 142 -6.30 25.04 4.42
CA VAL A 142 -5.13 24.20 4.20
C VAL A 142 -4.50 23.80 5.52
N MET A 143 -3.82 22.64 5.52
CA MET A 143 -3.08 22.10 6.65
C MET A 143 -1.61 21.97 6.28
N ALA A 144 -0.72 22.42 7.15
CA ALA A 144 0.72 22.23 7.01
C ALA A 144 1.15 20.89 7.62
N LEU A 145 1.93 20.10 6.88
CA LEU A 145 2.52 18.85 7.33
C LEU A 145 4.03 18.99 7.51
N PRO A 146 4.61 18.41 8.57
CA PRO A 146 4.02 17.46 9.52
C PRO A 146 3.30 18.09 10.71
N SER A 147 3.34 19.41 10.91
CA SER A 147 2.83 20.11 12.11
C SER A 147 1.31 20.00 12.32
N ARG A 148 0.55 19.68 11.26
CA ARG A 148 -0.93 19.61 11.22
C ARG A 148 -1.64 20.91 11.58
N LYS A 149 -0.93 22.05 11.57
CA LYS A 149 -1.54 23.37 11.79
C LYS A 149 -2.35 23.79 10.58
N LYS A 150 -3.54 24.34 10.83
CA LYS A 150 -4.48 24.79 9.79
C LYS A 150 -4.45 26.30 9.62
N ALA A 151 -4.66 26.75 8.39
CA ALA A 151 -4.83 28.16 8.05
C ALA A 151 -5.70 28.26 6.78
N ILE A 152 -6.15 29.49 6.46
CA ILE A 152 -6.93 29.77 5.27
C ILE A 152 -6.03 30.44 4.23
N VAL A 153 -6.14 30.04 2.97
CA VAL A 153 -5.47 30.70 1.86
C VAL A 153 -6.06 32.10 1.67
N LYS A 154 -5.24 33.13 1.92
CA LYS A 154 -5.65 34.52 1.78
C LYS A 154 -5.49 35.02 0.34
N ARG A 155 -4.38 34.70 -0.29
CA ARG A 155 -4.03 35.12 -1.65
C ARG A 155 -3.15 34.08 -2.32
N ILE A 156 -3.22 34.02 -3.63
CA ILE A 156 -2.33 33.23 -4.48
C ILE A 156 -1.63 34.22 -5.41
N VAL A 157 -0.33 34.38 -5.23
CA VAL A 157 0.45 35.44 -5.86
C VAL A 157 1.37 34.85 -6.92
N THR A 158 1.39 35.47 -8.10
CA THR A 158 2.34 35.16 -9.18
C THR A 158 3.06 36.44 -9.61
N MET A 159 3.97 36.33 -10.56
CA MET A 159 4.67 37.47 -11.13
C MET A 159 3.73 38.41 -11.90
N ASP A 160 2.65 37.84 -12.45
CA ASP A 160 1.64 38.57 -13.27
C ASP A 160 0.46 39.09 -12.44
N GLY A 161 0.48 38.89 -11.12
CA GLY A 161 -0.56 39.31 -10.18
C GLY A 161 -1.16 38.17 -9.38
N ASP A 162 -2.27 38.45 -8.70
CA ASP A 162 -3.01 37.49 -7.88
C ASP A 162 -3.92 36.63 -8.77
N LEU A 163 -4.06 35.37 -8.37
CA LEU A 163 -4.92 34.39 -9.04
C LEU A 163 -6.14 34.07 -8.16
N ASP A 164 -7.29 33.87 -8.79
CA ASP A 164 -8.51 33.36 -8.15
C ASP A 164 -8.47 31.83 -7.96
N GLU A 165 -7.62 31.15 -8.73
CA GLU A 165 -7.39 29.71 -8.65
C GLU A 165 -6.00 29.34 -9.16
N ALA A 166 -5.35 28.39 -8.48
CA ALA A 166 -4.13 27.76 -8.99
C ALA A 166 -4.25 26.24 -8.96
N TYR A 167 -3.64 25.58 -9.94
CA TYR A 167 -3.71 24.13 -10.14
C TYR A 167 -2.34 23.58 -10.59
N ALA A 168 -2.18 22.26 -10.49
CA ALA A 168 -0.96 21.61 -10.94
C ALA A 168 -0.73 21.76 -12.46
N PRO A 169 0.48 22.12 -12.92
CA PRO A 169 1.75 22.25 -12.18
C PRO A 169 2.18 23.72 -11.96
N LEU A 170 1.26 24.65 -11.74
CA LEU A 170 1.62 26.04 -11.49
C LEU A 170 2.55 26.19 -10.28
N ALA A 171 3.41 27.22 -10.30
CA ALA A 171 4.36 27.53 -9.24
C ALA A 171 4.06 28.89 -8.57
N PRO A 172 2.96 29.02 -7.81
CA PRO A 172 2.58 30.23 -7.15
C PRO A 172 3.29 30.43 -5.80
N THR A 173 3.04 31.63 -5.22
CA THR A 173 3.29 31.90 -3.81
C THR A 173 1.95 31.97 -3.08
N ILE A 174 1.73 31.08 -2.11
CA ILE A 174 0.51 31.04 -1.30
C ILE A 174 0.72 31.88 -0.04
N VAL A 175 -0.18 32.84 0.19
CA VAL A 175 -0.23 33.68 1.39
C VAL A 175 -1.38 33.19 2.26
N LEU A 176 -1.11 32.95 3.55
CA LEU A 176 -2.09 32.46 4.52
C LEU A 176 -2.69 33.62 5.34
N ASP A 177 -3.86 33.39 5.93
CA ASP A 177 -4.59 34.37 6.77
C ASP A 177 -3.89 34.66 8.10
N ARG A 178 -3.13 33.68 8.58
CA ARG A 178 -2.41 33.72 9.85
C ARG A 178 -1.01 33.16 9.72
N GLU A 179 -0.13 33.55 10.63
CA GLU A 179 1.21 32.96 10.70
C GLU A 179 1.14 31.56 11.33
N ILE A 180 1.57 30.56 10.58
CA ILE A 180 1.84 29.21 11.07
C ILE A 180 3.29 28.84 10.76
N ASP A 181 3.83 27.95 11.54
CA ASP A 181 5.20 27.47 11.34
C ASP A 181 5.24 26.50 10.14
N VAL A 182 5.78 27.00 9.03
CA VAL A 182 5.96 26.28 7.77
C VAL A 182 7.32 26.65 7.22
N SER A 183 8.07 25.64 6.85
CA SER A 183 9.43 25.75 6.34
C SER A 183 9.60 25.01 5.00
N ARG A 184 10.74 25.22 4.35
CA ARG A 184 11.11 24.41 3.18
C ARG A 184 11.11 22.91 3.54
N GLY A 185 10.45 22.12 2.72
CA GLY A 185 10.29 20.69 2.92
C GLY A 185 8.96 20.29 3.57
N ASP A 186 8.22 21.25 4.13
CA ASP A 186 6.85 21.01 4.57
C ASP A 186 5.91 20.97 3.38
N MET A 187 4.69 20.48 3.59
CA MET A 187 3.69 20.36 2.54
C MET A 187 2.37 20.97 3.00
N LEU A 188 1.78 21.83 2.18
CA LEU A 188 0.40 22.28 2.38
C LEU A 188 -0.55 21.32 1.66
N VAL A 189 -1.60 20.90 2.36
CA VAL A 189 -2.59 19.93 1.88
C VAL A 189 -4.00 20.36 2.29
N GLN A 190 -5.04 19.78 1.68
CA GLN A 190 -6.41 19.92 2.18
C GLN A 190 -6.58 19.11 3.47
N PRO A 191 -7.26 19.65 4.52
CA PRO A 191 -7.39 18.98 5.81
C PRO A 191 -8.13 17.63 5.76
N ASN A 192 -9.04 17.47 4.80
CA ASN A 192 -9.84 16.25 4.64
C ASN A 192 -9.23 15.26 3.63
N ASN A 193 -8.06 15.58 3.08
CA ASN A 193 -7.35 14.74 2.11
C ASN A 193 -5.84 14.80 2.37
N VAL A 194 -5.44 14.15 3.46
CA VAL A 194 -4.06 14.19 3.97
C VAL A 194 -3.27 13.01 3.39
N PRO A 195 -2.06 13.23 2.86
CA PRO A 195 -1.16 12.14 2.48
C PRO A 195 -0.67 11.39 3.71
N LYS A 196 -0.10 10.22 3.51
CA LYS A 196 0.55 9.45 4.58
C LYS A 196 1.75 10.23 5.14
N VAL A 197 1.90 10.23 6.46
CA VAL A 197 3.07 10.81 7.15
C VAL A 197 3.72 9.71 7.96
N ALA A 198 4.88 9.24 7.53
CA ALA A 198 5.57 8.13 8.18
C ALA A 198 7.10 8.29 8.13
N GLN A 199 7.80 7.54 8.99
CA GLN A 199 9.26 7.45 9.01
C GLN A 199 9.79 6.27 8.18
N ALA A 200 8.91 5.45 7.63
CA ALA A 200 9.30 4.33 6.81
C ALA A 200 8.26 4.05 5.72
N PHE A 201 8.72 3.52 4.59
CA PHE A 201 7.87 3.13 3.46
C PHE A 201 8.53 2.03 2.63
N GLU A 202 7.71 1.31 1.88
CA GLU A 202 8.17 0.41 0.83
C GLU A 202 8.18 1.10 -0.54
N ALA A 203 9.13 0.73 -1.37
CA ALA A 203 9.25 1.29 -2.71
C ALA A 203 9.85 0.30 -3.70
N MET A 204 9.46 0.44 -4.96
CA MET A 204 10.24 -0.08 -6.07
C MET A 204 11.36 0.91 -6.37
N VAL A 205 12.59 0.42 -6.49
CA VAL A 205 13.77 1.24 -6.82
C VAL A 205 14.45 0.72 -8.07
N VAL A 206 14.90 1.65 -8.91
CA VAL A 206 15.82 1.39 -10.02
C VAL A 206 17.19 1.84 -9.55
N TRP A 207 18.15 0.93 -9.49
CA TRP A 207 19.51 1.24 -9.06
C TRP A 207 20.37 1.71 -10.23
N MET A 208 21.12 2.81 -10.04
CA MET A 208 21.81 3.51 -11.13
C MET A 208 23.31 3.66 -10.87
N SER A 209 23.85 3.03 -9.83
CA SER A 209 25.28 3.11 -9.48
C SER A 209 26.00 1.79 -9.77
N GLU A 210 27.27 1.88 -10.12
CA GLU A 210 28.17 0.73 -10.21
C GLU A 210 28.42 0.09 -8.83
N ASP A 211 28.45 0.93 -7.77
CA ASP A 211 28.45 0.43 -6.39
C ASP A 211 27.07 -0.17 -6.07
N PRO A 212 27.00 -1.45 -5.65
CA PRO A 212 25.72 -2.08 -5.42
C PRO A 212 24.98 -1.49 -4.20
N LEU A 213 23.65 -1.46 -4.28
CA LEU A 213 22.82 -1.18 -3.12
C LEU A 213 22.85 -2.39 -2.18
N THR A 214 23.18 -2.12 -0.92
CA THR A 214 23.15 -3.12 0.17
C THR A 214 22.33 -2.58 1.34
N ALA A 215 21.68 -3.48 2.08
CA ALA A 215 20.97 -3.10 3.30
C ALA A 215 21.92 -2.50 4.36
N GLY A 216 21.44 -1.55 5.15
CA GLY A 216 22.19 -0.91 6.23
C GLY A 216 22.97 0.34 5.82
N LYS A 217 23.24 0.58 4.54
CA LYS A 217 23.94 1.81 4.09
C LYS A 217 23.01 3.02 4.17
N GLN A 218 23.58 4.14 4.62
CA GLN A 218 22.88 5.42 4.73
C GLN A 218 22.97 6.23 3.45
N TYR A 219 21.83 6.79 3.03
CA TYR A 219 21.70 7.69 1.89
C TYR A 219 20.96 8.97 2.27
N THR A 220 20.99 9.96 1.40
CA THR A 220 20.03 11.06 1.43
C THR A 220 18.87 10.72 0.52
N ILE A 221 17.67 10.66 1.10
CA ILE A 221 16.41 10.46 0.37
C ILE A 221 15.82 11.83 0.11
N LYS A 222 15.65 12.17 -1.17
CA LYS A 222 15.03 13.42 -1.60
C LYS A 222 13.71 13.17 -2.28
N GLN A 223 12.65 13.72 -1.71
CA GLN A 223 11.29 13.67 -2.23
C GLN A 223 10.77 15.11 -2.33
N THR A 224 10.37 15.54 -3.52
CA THR A 224 9.97 16.92 -3.78
C THR A 224 10.99 17.93 -3.21
N THR A 225 10.61 18.71 -2.22
CA THR A 225 11.44 19.72 -1.54
C THR A 225 12.08 19.22 -0.23
N THR A 226 11.70 18.00 0.21
CA THR A 226 12.15 17.37 1.45
C THR A 226 13.40 16.53 1.23
N ASN A 227 14.39 16.68 2.11
CA ASN A 227 15.56 15.80 2.20
C ASN A 227 15.58 15.16 3.59
N ALA A 228 15.75 13.85 3.66
CA ALA A 228 15.92 13.13 4.91
C ALA A 228 17.10 12.16 4.79
N THR A 229 17.81 11.89 5.88
CA THR A 229 18.69 10.73 5.92
C THR A 229 17.83 9.49 5.96
N GLY A 230 18.08 8.54 5.07
CA GLY A 230 17.40 7.26 5.03
C GLY A 230 18.37 6.10 5.00
N VAL A 231 17.92 4.97 5.52
CA VAL A 231 18.60 3.68 5.45
C VAL A 231 17.70 2.74 4.66
N VAL A 232 18.26 2.01 3.72
CA VAL A 232 17.58 0.85 3.13
C VAL A 232 17.69 -0.26 4.17
N SER A 233 16.63 -0.46 4.95
CA SER A 233 16.63 -1.45 6.02
C SER A 233 16.45 -2.86 5.50
N ASP A 234 15.84 -3.01 4.32
CA ASP A 234 15.57 -4.30 3.73
C ASP A 234 15.51 -4.25 2.20
N LEU A 235 16.02 -5.30 1.55
CA LEU A 235 15.83 -5.59 0.14
C LEU A 235 14.94 -6.83 0.03
N ARG A 236 13.67 -6.61 -0.30
CA ARG A 236 12.65 -7.66 -0.34
C ARG A 236 12.88 -8.68 -1.44
N TYR A 237 13.17 -8.19 -2.63
CA TYR A 237 13.47 -8.99 -3.81
C TYR A 237 14.03 -8.13 -4.94
N ARG A 238 14.69 -8.77 -5.89
CA ARG A 238 15.04 -8.22 -7.18
C ARG A 238 14.04 -8.72 -8.24
N MET A 239 13.73 -7.90 -9.22
CA MET A 239 12.90 -8.26 -10.36
C MET A 239 13.78 -8.72 -11.54
N ASP A 240 13.57 -9.94 -12.00
CA ASP A 240 14.14 -10.38 -13.27
C ASP A 240 13.28 -9.85 -14.43
N VAL A 241 13.82 -8.88 -15.15
CA VAL A 241 13.13 -8.21 -16.25
C VAL A 241 12.89 -9.11 -17.49
N ASN A 242 13.53 -10.27 -17.57
CA ASN A 242 13.34 -11.22 -18.67
C ASN A 242 12.17 -12.17 -18.42
N THR A 243 12.06 -12.67 -17.19
CA THR A 243 11.05 -13.65 -16.80
C THR A 243 9.87 -13.01 -16.07
N MET A 244 10.03 -11.76 -15.61
CA MET A 244 9.08 -11.03 -14.76
C MET A 244 8.85 -11.70 -13.39
N HIS A 245 9.78 -12.55 -12.97
CA HIS A 245 9.73 -13.20 -11.67
C HIS A 245 10.55 -12.42 -10.63
N ARG A 246 10.10 -12.54 -9.38
CA ARG A 246 10.83 -12.07 -8.22
C ARG A 246 11.94 -13.05 -7.87
N GLN A 247 13.09 -12.54 -7.56
CA GLN A 247 14.26 -13.32 -7.14
C GLN A 247 14.76 -12.78 -5.81
N ASP A 248 15.13 -13.68 -4.90
CA ASP A 248 15.79 -13.27 -3.67
C ASP A 248 17.16 -12.65 -4.02
N ALA A 249 17.48 -11.53 -3.35
CA ALA A 249 18.72 -10.84 -3.56
C ALA A 249 19.14 -10.11 -2.28
N ASP A 250 20.46 -10.14 -2.00
CA ASP A 250 21.05 -9.40 -0.88
C ASP A 250 21.54 -7.99 -1.32
N LYS A 251 21.58 -7.74 -2.63
CA LYS A 251 22.04 -6.48 -3.23
C LYS A 251 21.35 -6.21 -4.57
N LEU A 252 21.35 -4.94 -4.98
CA LEU A 252 21.01 -4.55 -6.35
C LEU A 252 22.25 -3.99 -7.04
N GLU A 253 22.53 -4.51 -8.20
CA GLU A 253 23.59 -4.02 -9.07
C GLU A 253 23.08 -2.96 -10.06
N LEU A 254 23.98 -2.36 -10.82
CA LEU A 254 23.66 -1.33 -11.81
C LEU A 254 22.52 -1.78 -12.73
N ASN A 255 21.53 -0.92 -12.89
CA ASN A 255 20.33 -1.15 -13.71
C ASN A 255 19.40 -2.27 -13.23
N GLU A 256 19.58 -2.77 -12.02
CA GLU A 256 18.63 -3.69 -11.43
C GLU A 256 17.47 -2.97 -10.76
N ILE A 257 16.34 -3.66 -10.70
CA ILE A 257 15.10 -3.15 -10.14
C ILE A 257 14.72 -4.05 -8.98
N GLY A 258 14.46 -3.45 -7.82
CA GLY A 258 14.10 -4.21 -6.63
C GLY A 258 13.09 -3.49 -5.75
N ARG A 259 12.49 -4.26 -4.85
CA ARG A 259 11.61 -3.75 -3.81
C ARG A 259 12.39 -3.60 -2.52
N ILE A 260 12.36 -2.40 -1.98
CA ILE A 260 13.11 -2.04 -0.77
C ILE A 260 12.20 -1.47 0.31
N VAL A 261 12.66 -1.56 1.55
CA VAL A 261 12.14 -0.81 2.70
C VAL A 261 13.11 0.31 3.02
N VAL A 262 12.59 1.53 3.13
CA VAL A 262 13.37 2.72 3.48
C VAL A 262 12.91 3.23 4.83
N GLU A 263 13.84 3.38 5.77
CA GLU A 263 13.62 4.02 7.07
C GLU A 263 14.27 5.40 7.09
N LEU A 264 13.55 6.40 7.55
CA LEU A 264 13.95 7.80 7.53
C LEU A 264 14.28 8.31 8.93
N SER A 265 15.23 9.24 9.03
CA SER A 265 15.58 9.91 10.28
C SER A 265 14.48 10.85 10.81
N ARG A 266 13.50 11.22 9.99
CA ARG A 266 12.35 12.06 10.35
C ARG A 266 11.13 11.69 9.51
N PRO A 267 9.90 11.95 10.01
CA PRO A 267 8.69 11.74 9.24
C PRO A 267 8.68 12.53 7.93
N MET A 268 8.15 11.93 6.88
CA MET A 268 7.97 12.52 5.57
C MET A 268 6.52 12.34 5.12
N ALA A 269 5.95 13.37 4.47
CA ALA A 269 4.61 13.30 3.89
C ALA A 269 4.71 12.82 2.45
N PHE A 270 4.02 11.74 2.11
CA PHE A 270 4.03 11.15 0.78
C PHE A 270 2.70 10.49 0.42
N ASP A 271 2.44 10.36 -0.86
CA ASP A 271 1.36 9.54 -1.41
C ASP A 271 1.96 8.29 -2.08
N PRO A 272 1.19 7.23 -2.29
CA PRO A 272 1.59 6.17 -3.21
C PRO A 272 1.84 6.72 -4.61
N TYR A 273 2.84 6.22 -5.31
CA TYR A 273 3.21 6.68 -6.65
C TYR A 273 2.06 6.57 -7.66
N THR A 274 1.26 5.51 -7.55
CA THR A 274 0.09 5.27 -8.39
C THR A 274 -1.00 6.33 -8.21
N ARG A 275 -1.11 6.92 -7.01
CA ARG A 275 -2.08 7.98 -6.69
C ARG A 275 -1.55 9.36 -7.07
N ASN A 276 -0.29 9.63 -6.76
CA ASN A 276 0.35 10.92 -7.04
C ASN A 276 1.84 10.74 -7.34
N ARG A 277 2.21 10.84 -8.61
CA ARG A 277 3.60 10.66 -9.05
C ARG A 277 4.55 11.69 -8.44
N GLY A 278 4.11 12.94 -8.28
CA GLY A 278 4.94 14.03 -7.75
C GLY A 278 5.38 13.79 -6.31
N THR A 279 4.46 13.36 -5.45
CA THR A 279 4.71 13.12 -4.03
C THR A 279 4.98 11.65 -3.70
N GLY A 280 4.82 10.75 -4.67
CA GLY A 280 5.08 9.32 -4.54
C GLY A 280 6.43 8.86 -5.11
N SER A 281 7.24 9.77 -5.68
CA SER A 281 8.57 9.47 -6.18
C SER A 281 9.66 10.09 -5.31
N PHE A 282 10.81 9.45 -5.29
CA PHE A 282 12.01 9.96 -4.60
C PHE A 282 13.27 9.56 -5.33
N ILE A 283 14.36 10.25 -5.04
CA ILE A 283 15.70 9.86 -5.47
C ILE A 283 16.57 9.50 -4.27
N VAL A 284 17.47 8.56 -4.50
CA VAL A 284 18.49 8.12 -3.56
C VAL A 284 19.81 8.78 -3.93
N ILE A 285 20.39 9.51 -3.00
CA ILE A 285 21.63 10.26 -3.20
C ILE A 285 22.68 9.70 -2.24
N ASP A 286 23.84 9.34 -2.77
CA ASP A 286 24.98 8.92 -1.96
C ASP A 286 25.53 10.11 -1.17
N LYS A 287 25.73 9.92 0.14
CA LYS A 287 26.14 11.01 1.06
C LYS A 287 27.56 11.48 0.87
N LEU A 288 28.43 10.64 0.33
CA LEU A 288 29.84 10.96 0.15
C LEU A 288 30.09 11.68 -1.18
N THR A 289 29.49 11.16 -2.24
CA THR A 289 29.70 11.67 -3.60
C THR A 289 28.68 12.72 -4.02
N ASN A 290 27.55 12.82 -3.33
CA ASN A 290 26.37 13.59 -3.72
C ASN A 290 25.78 13.20 -5.08
N ASN A 291 26.15 12.04 -5.62
CA ASN A 291 25.58 11.52 -6.86
C ASN A 291 24.20 10.89 -6.61
N THR A 292 23.29 11.04 -7.56
CA THR A 292 22.05 10.26 -7.58
C THR A 292 22.39 8.82 -7.96
N VAL A 293 22.12 7.89 -7.06
CA VAL A 293 22.45 6.46 -7.21
C VAL A 293 21.22 5.57 -7.42
N GLY A 294 20.02 6.13 -7.26
CA GLY A 294 18.78 5.42 -7.51
C GLY A 294 17.57 6.33 -7.57
N ALA A 295 16.50 5.83 -8.17
CA ALA A 295 15.19 6.46 -8.19
C ALA A 295 14.12 5.45 -7.76
N GLY A 296 13.16 5.89 -6.94
CA GLY A 296 12.16 5.00 -6.35
C GLY A 296 10.74 5.53 -6.45
N MET A 297 9.81 4.58 -6.43
CA MET A 297 8.36 4.78 -6.46
C MET A 297 7.77 4.17 -5.21
N ILE A 298 7.16 5.01 -4.37
CA ILE A 298 6.56 4.60 -3.10
C ILE A 298 5.31 3.78 -3.38
N LEU A 299 5.22 2.62 -2.75
CA LEU A 299 4.10 1.71 -2.91
C LEU A 299 2.96 2.04 -1.94
N ASP A 300 1.73 1.72 -2.36
CA ASP A 300 0.55 1.82 -1.48
C ASP A 300 0.47 0.58 -0.58
N ARG A 301 1.45 0.48 0.31
CA ARG A 301 1.45 -0.58 1.33
C ARG A 301 1.81 0.03 2.67
N GLU A 302 1.10 -0.39 3.69
CA GLU A 302 1.56 -0.18 5.04
C GLU A 302 2.74 -1.10 5.27
N LEU A 303 3.81 -0.54 5.82
CA LEU A 303 4.88 -1.38 6.35
C LEU A 303 4.23 -2.28 7.38
N ASP A 304 4.34 -3.57 7.15
CA ASP A 304 3.84 -4.55 8.09
C ASP A 304 4.50 -4.27 9.44
N SER A 305 3.73 -3.66 10.36
CA SER A 305 4.18 -3.39 11.73
C SER A 305 4.66 -4.68 12.40
N ALA A 306 4.24 -5.80 11.83
CA ALA A 306 4.64 -7.13 12.21
C ALA A 306 6.03 -7.55 11.78
N SER A 307 6.52 -7.13 10.62
CA SER A 307 7.91 -7.43 10.23
C SER A 307 8.89 -6.60 11.07
N SER A 308 8.55 -5.34 11.35
CA SER A 308 9.32 -4.49 12.29
C SER A 308 9.29 -5.08 13.71
N ARG A 309 8.15 -5.57 14.18
CA ARG A 309 8.00 -6.19 15.50
C ARG A 309 8.72 -7.55 15.60
N ARG A 310 8.70 -8.36 14.54
CA ARG A 310 9.47 -9.62 14.47
C ARG A 310 10.98 -9.36 14.55
N ARG A 311 11.47 -8.30 13.90
CA ARG A 311 12.88 -7.86 14.00
C ARG A 311 13.21 -7.39 15.42
N GLU A 312 12.39 -6.54 16.01
CA GLU A 312 12.57 -6.07 17.39
C GLU A 312 12.58 -7.24 18.40
N ILE A 313 11.73 -8.25 18.19
CA ILE A 313 11.71 -9.48 19.02
C ILE A 313 12.96 -10.31 18.77
N ALA A 314 13.42 -10.43 17.52
CA ALA A 314 14.65 -11.16 17.17
C ALA A 314 15.90 -10.47 17.75
N GLU A 315 15.98 -9.14 17.64
CA GLU A 315 17.05 -8.33 18.23
C GLU A 315 17.07 -8.43 19.76
N LYS A 316 15.92 -8.34 20.42
CA LYS A 316 15.79 -8.50 21.88
C LYS A 316 16.16 -9.90 22.38
N ARG A 317 16.03 -10.93 21.53
CA ARG A 317 16.37 -12.32 21.88
C ARG A 317 17.81 -12.70 21.54
N GLY A 318 18.58 -11.81 20.89
CA GLY A 318 19.97 -12.10 20.52
C GLY A 318 20.15 -13.28 19.56
N THR A 319 19.08 -13.63 18.83
CA THR A 319 19.10 -14.72 17.84
C THR A 319 19.10 -14.13 16.43
N GLU A 320 20.08 -14.50 15.61
CA GLU A 320 20.09 -14.24 14.15
C GLU A 320 19.01 -15.10 13.45
N ILE A 321 17.73 -14.79 13.70
CA ILE A 321 16.64 -15.44 12.94
C ILE A 321 16.46 -14.64 11.65
N LYS A 322 16.92 -15.17 10.53
CA LYS A 322 16.59 -14.64 9.21
C LYS A 322 15.10 -14.85 8.92
N ILE A 323 14.42 -13.76 8.60
CA ILE A 323 13.00 -13.81 8.22
C ILE A 323 12.95 -14.25 6.75
N HIS A 324 12.33 -15.40 6.48
CA HIS A 324 11.99 -15.82 5.13
C HIS A 324 10.61 -15.28 4.75
N GLU A 325 10.54 -14.51 3.69
CA GLU A 325 9.27 -14.00 3.16
C GLU A 325 8.69 -14.94 2.12
N SER A 326 7.36 -15.02 2.10
CA SER A 326 6.66 -15.79 1.06
C SER A 326 6.82 -15.11 -0.31
N LEU A 327 7.13 -15.90 -1.33
CA LEU A 327 7.15 -15.45 -2.72
C LEU A 327 5.73 -15.10 -3.24
N VAL A 328 4.68 -15.57 -2.54
CA VAL A 328 3.29 -15.29 -2.85
C VAL A 328 2.79 -14.18 -1.93
N GLY A 329 2.51 -13.02 -2.50
CA GLY A 329 2.03 -11.83 -1.76
C GLY A 329 0.60 -11.98 -1.24
N ALA A 330 0.24 -11.21 -0.21
CA ALA A 330 -1.11 -11.18 0.34
C ALA A 330 -2.16 -10.76 -0.71
N ASP A 331 -1.81 -9.80 -1.59
CA ASP A 331 -2.71 -9.33 -2.66
C ASP A 331 -2.95 -10.38 -3.74
N GLU A 332 -1.92 -11.19 -4.07
CA GLU A 332 -2.07 -12.29 -5.01
C GLU A 332 -3.03 -13.35 -4.45
N ARG A 333 -2.93 -13.61 -3.14
CA ARG A 333 -3.85 -14.53 -2.44
C ARG A 333 -5.25 -13.97 -2.36
N ALA A 334 -5.40 -12.69 -2.00
CA ALA A 334 -6.68 -11.99 -1.95
C ALA A 334 -7.38 -12.00 -3.32
N THR A 335 -6.65 -11.68 -4.39
CA THR A 335 -7.16 -11.73 -5.77
C THR A 335 -7.59 -13.16 -6.15
N ARG A 336 -6.76 -14.16 -5.86
CA ARG A 336 -7.05 -15.55 -6.18
C ARG A 336 -8.26 -16.09 -5.43
N LEU A 337 -8.45 -15.69 -4.17
CA LEU A 337 -9.54 -16.14 -3.31
C LEU A 337 -10.81 -15.29 -3.45
N GLY A 338 -10.73 -14.16 -4.18
CA GLY A 338 -11.86 -13.23 -4.34
C GLY A 338 -12.35 -12.65 -3.02
N GLN A 339 -11.44 -12.40 -2.06
CA GLN A 339 -11.74 -11.88 -0.73
C GLN A 339 -10.56 -11.13 -0.15
N GLN A 340 -10.80 -10.23 0.79
CA GLN A 340 -9.74 -9.59 1.56
C GLN A 340 -9.52 -10.33 2.89
N PRO A 341 -8.28 -10.69 3.24
CA PRO A 341 -7.99 -11.35 4.51
C PRO A 341 -8.25 -10.39 5.67
N VAL A 342 -9.04 -10.84 6.63
CA VAL A 342 -9.44 -10.06 7.80
C VAL A 342 -9.70 -10.99 8.99
N THR A 343 -9.49 -10.50 10.20
CA THR A 343 -9.87 -11.17 11.45
C THR A 343 -11.11 -10.52 12.04
N VAL A 344 -12.17 -11.30 12.18
CA VAL A 344 -13.38 -10.94 12.93
C VAL A 344 -13.17 -11.41 14.38
N TRP A 345 -12.92 -10.49 15.28
CA TRP A 345 -12.65 -10.79 16.70
C TRP A 345 -13.91 -10.64 17.53
N LEU A 346 -14.54 -11.78 17.87
CA LEU A 346 -15.74 -11.82 18.69
C LEU A 346 -15.37 -11.83 20.16
N THR A 347 -15.80 -10.81 20.90
CA THR A 347 -15.61 -10.68 22.35
C THR A 347 -16.96 -10.58 23.07
N GLY A 348 -17.02 -10.95 24.33
CA GLY A 348 -18.22 -10.93 25.17
C GLY A 348 -18.15 -11.98 26.27
N LEU A 349 -19.08 -11.96 27.22
CA LEU A 349 -19.14 -12.90 28.33
C LEU A 349 -19.25 -14.37 27.86
N THR A 350 -18.84 -15.32 28.69
CA THR A 350 -19.13 -16.75 28.46
C THR A 350 -20.66 -16.94 28.42
N GLY A 351 -21.16 -17.67 27.41
CA GLY A 351 -22.61 -17.78 27.18
C GLY A 351 -23.23 -16.66 26.32
N SER A 352 -22.46 -15.64 25.88
CA SER A 352 -22.98 -14.60 24.98
C SER A 352 -23.22 -15.06 23.54
N GLY A 353 -22.90 -16.32 23.18
CA GLY A 353 -23.15 -16.89 21.86
C GLY A 353 -22.02 -16.79 20.85
N LYS A 354 -20.78 -16.42 21.27
CA LYS A 354 -19.61 -16.23 20.37
C LYS A 354 -19.35 -17.39 19.44
N SER A 355 -19.27 -18.62 19.97
CA SER A 355 -18.97 -19.81 19.16
C SER A 355 -20.10 -20.09 18.14
N ALA A 356 -21.36 -19.98 18.55
CA ALA A 356 -22.48 -20.20 17.65
C ALA A 356 -22.50 -19.20 16.48
N VAL A 357 -22.25 -17.92 16.78
CA VAL A 357 -22.16 -16.87 15.75
C VAL A 357 -20.93 -17.07 14.86
N ALA A 358 -19.77 -17.48 15.45
CA ALA A 358 -18.55 -17.73 14.70
C ALA A 358 -18.73 -18.85 13.66
N TYR A 359 -19.23 -20.01 14.09
CA TYR A 359 -19.45 -21.14 13.18
C TYR A 359 -20.58 -20.89 12.19
N GLY A 360 -21.62 -20.13 12.59
CA GLY A 360 -22.68 -19.70 11.67
C GLY A 360 -22.14 -18.80 10.55
N LEU A 361 -21.25 -17.85 10.89
CA LEU A 361 -20.61 -16.98 9.91
C LEU A 361 -19.66 -17.77 9.00
N GLU A 362 -18.85 -18.67 9.56
CA GLU A 362 -17.98 -19.56 8.79
C GLU A 362 -18.79 -20.38 7.78
N ARG A 363 -19.89 -21.01 8.21
CA ARG A 363 -20.75 -21.78 7.33
C ARG A 363 -21.27 -20.96 6.16
N ARG A 364 -21.77 -19.76 6.44
CA ARG A 364 -22.27 -18.86 5.42
C ARG A 364 -21.21 -18.44 4.42
N LEU A 365 -20.04 -18.02 4.90
CA LEU A 365 -18.93 -17.63 4.04
C LEU A 365 -18.47 -18.80 3.15
N PHE A 366 -18.43 -20.01 3.71
CA PHE A 366 -18.09 -21.21 2.97
C PHE A 366 -19.09 -21.52 1.86
N ASP A 367 -20.41 -21.40 2.13
CA ASP A 367 -21.47 -21.63 1.14
C ASP A 367 -21.40 -20.63 -0.02
N GLU A 368 -20.83 -19.46 0.21
CA GLU A 368 -20.58 -18.43 -0.82
C GLU A 368 -19.17 -18.55 -1.47
N GLY A 369 -18.48 -19.67 -1.23
CA GLY A 369 -17.17 -19.94 -1.83
C GLY A 369 -16.01 -19.14 -1.24
N LYS A 370 -16.21 -18.54 -0.06
CA LYS A 370 -15.15 -17.81 0.66
C LYS A 370 -14.34 -18.74 1.56
N SER A 371 -13.06 -18.45 1.69
CA SER A 371 -12.15 -19.20 2.56
C SER A 371 -12.14 -18.57 3.95
N ALA A 372 -12.81 -19.20 4.89
CA ALA A 372 -12.92 -18.76 6.28
C ALA A 372 -12.50 -19.86 7.24
N THR A 373 -12.03 -19.50 8.45
CA THR A 373 -11.63 -20.45 9.49
C THR A 373 -11.93 -19.85 10.88
N VAL A 374 -12.54 -20.67 11.74
CA VAL A 374 -12.81 -20.31 13.13
C VAL A 374 -11.64 -20.71 14.03
N LEU A 375 -11.17 -19.76 14.85
CA LEU A 375 -10.35 -20.01 16.03
C LEU A 375 -11.21 -19.83 17.26
N ASP A 376 -11.65 -20.95 17.84
CA ASP A 376 -12.46 -20.97 19.05
C ASP A 376 -11.57 -21.16 20.29
N GLY A 377 -11.88 -20.43 21.38
CA GLY A 377 -11.08 -20.42 22.60
C GLY A 377 -11.01 -21.77 23.30
N ARG A 378 -12.04 -22.62 23.18
CA ARG A 378 -12.06 -23.98 23.71
C ARG A 378 -11.15 -24.89 22.89
N ASN A 379 -11.32 -24.88 21.58
CA ASN A 379 -10.52 -25.70 20.65
C ASN A 379 -9.04 -25.33 20.71
N ALA A 380 -8.73 -24.04 20.85
CA ALA A 380 -7.35 -23.57 21.00
C ALA A 380 -6.67 -24.18 22.26
N ARG A 381 -7.40 -24.39 23.35
CA ARG A 381 -6.87 -25.01 24.56
C ARG A 381 -6.66 -26.52 24.46
N LEU A 382 -7.30 -27.19 23.50
CA LEU A 382 -7.07 -28.62 23.24
C LEU A 382 -5.84 -28.87 22.34
N GLY A 383 -5.33 -27.83 21.68
CA GLY A 383 -4.21 -27.92 20.76
C GLY A 383 -3.16 -26.82 20.95
N LEU A 384 -3.37 -25.67 20.34
CA LEU A 384 -2.42 -24.54 20.29
C LEU A 384 -1.92 -24.09 21.68
N SER A 385 -2.76 -24.21 22.70
CA SER A 385 -2.52 -23.75 24.06
C SER A 385 -2.78 -24.86 25.10
N ALA A 386 -2.58 -26.13 24.75
CA ALA A 386 -2.80 -27.27 25.63
C ALA A 386 -1.87 -27.32 26.85
N ASP A 387 -0.74 -26.61 26.79
CA ASP A 387 0.22 -26.43 27.88
C ASP A 387 -0.17 -25.33 28.88
N LEU A 388 -1.18 -24.48 28.56
CA LEU A 388 -1.57 -23.35 29.39
C LEU A 388 -2.69 -23.73 30.39
N LYS A 389 -2.62 -23.13 31.57
CA LYS A 389 -3.64 -23.23 32.63
C LYS A 389 -4.63 -22.06 32.52
N HIS A 390 -5.42 -21.84 33.59
CA HIS A 390 -6.44 -20.80 33.64
C HIS A 390 -6.01 -19.53 34.39
N THR A 391 -4.72 -19.34 34.69
CA THR A 391 -4.21 -18.11 35.30
C THR A 391 -4.38 -16.91 34.37
N GLN A 392 -4.34 -15.70 34.93
CA GLN A 392 -4.41 -14.47 34.12
C GLN A 392 -3.27 -14.40 33.09
N ALA A 393 -2.06 -14.78 33.49
CA ALA A 393 -0.90 -14.83 32.58
C ALA A 393 -1.10 -15.84 31.43
N ASP A 394 -1.63 -17.04 31.75
CA ASP A 394 -1.91 -18.06 30.75
C ASP A 394 -3.05 -17.65 29.80
N ARG A 395 -4.05 -16.92 30.31
CA ARG A 395 -5.13 -16.37 29.45
C ARG A 395 -4.55 -15.35 28.45
N LYS A 396 -3.71 -14.42 28.93
CA LYS A 396 -3.04 -13.44 28.07
C LYS A 396 -2.16 -14.13 27.02
N GLU A 397 -1.41 -15.17 27.40
CA GLU A 397 -0.59 -15.95 26.47
C GLU A 397 -1.44 -16.74 25.45
N ASN A 398 -2.59 -17.31 25.88
CA ASN A 398 -3.54 -17.94 24.96
C ASN A 398 -4.06 -16.95 23.90
N LEU A 399 -4.46 -15.75 24.30
CA LEU A 399 -4.89 -14.70 23.37
C LEU A 399 -3.75 -14.26 22.45
N ARG A 400 -2.53 -14.14 22.96
CA ARG A 400 -1.37 -13.81 22.14
C ARG A 400 -1.11 -14.88 21.08
N ARG A 401 -1.14 -16.17 21.43
CA ARG A 401 -0.98 -17.28 20.47
C ARG A 401 -2.08 -17.31 19.44
N ALA A 402 -3.33 -17.12 19.85
CA ALA A 402 -4.48 -17.07 18.96
C ALA A 402 -4.36 -15.90 17.96
N SER A 403 -3.89 -14.74 18.41
CA SER A 403 -3.66 -13.57 17.54
C SER A 403 -2.57 -13.82 16.51
N GLU A 404 -1.45 -14.48 16.90
CA GLU A 404 -0.40 -14.86 15.96
C GLU A 404 -0.91 -15.89 14.93
N ALA A 405 -1.71 -16.87 15.36
CA ALA A 405 -2.34 -17.84 14.46
C ALA A 405 -3.31 -17.15 13.49
N ALA A 406 -4.18 -16.26 13.97
CA ALA A 406 -5.10 -15.49 13.15
C ALA A 406 -4.35 -14.68 12.08
N LYS A 407 -3.24 -14.06 12.46
CA LYS A 407 -2.37 -13.35 11.54
C LYS A 407 -1.80 -14.27 10.45
N LEU A 408 -1.32 -15.46 10.81
CA LEU A 408 -0.81 -16.43 9.83
C LEU A 408 -1.90 -16.85 8.83
N PHE A 409 -3.14 -17.02 9.28
CA PHE A 409 -4.28 -17.31 8.40
C PHE A 409 -4.59 -16.12 7.48
N ASN A 410 -4.55 -14.88 8.00
CA ASN A 410 -4.72 -13.69 7.16
C ASN A 410 -3.59 -13.58 6.13
N ASP A 411 -2.34 -13.85 6.50
CA ASP A 411 -1.21 -13.86 5.57
C ASP A 411 -1.37 -14.95 4.49
N ALA A 412 -2.11 -16.03 4.79
CA ALA A 412 -2.50 -17.05 3.82
C ALA A 412 -3.71 -16.66 2.95
N GLY A 413 -4.35 -15.51 3.20
CA GLY A 413 -5.50 -15.01 2.43
C GLY A 413 -6.87 -15.37 3.01
N HIS A 414 -6.92 -15.99 4.20
CA HIS A 414 -8.18 -16.42 4.82
C HIS A 414 -8.84 -15.31 5.62
N ILE A 415 -10.18 -15.40 5.74
CA ILE A 415 -10.96 -14.68 6.74
C ILE A 415 -10.89 -15.51 8.03
N THR A 416 -10.39 -14.92 9.12
CA THR A 416 -10.27 -15.63 10.40
C THR A 416 -11.33 -15.12 11.36
N ILE A 417 -12.08 -16.02 11.96
CA ILE A 417 -13.13 -15.68 12.94
C ILE A 417 -12.66 -16.14 14.30
N CYS A 418 -12.30 -15.22 15.17
CA CYS A 418 -11.78 -15.49 16.50
C CYS A 418 -12.91 -15.37 17.56
N ALA A 419 -13.21 -16.46 18.28
CA ALA A 419 -14.22 -16.48 19.33
C ALA A 419 -13.55 -16.68 20.71
N PHE A 420 -13.18 -15.58 21.37
CA PHE A 420 -12.48 -15.58 22.64
C PHE A 420 -13.15 -14.69 23.69
N LEU A 421 -13.00 -15.01 24.96
CA LEU A 421 -13.51 -14.20 26.06
C LEU A 421 -12.91 -12.78 26.05
N SER A 422 -11.59 -12.66 25.90
CA SER A 422 -10.80 -11.40 25.85
C SER A 422 -11.35 -10.28 26.76
N PRO A 423 -11.30 -10.46 28.09
CA PRO A 423 -12.07 -9.65 29.02
C PRO A 423 -11.57 -8.21 29.17
N SER A 424 -10.28 -7.95 28.99
CA SER A 424 -9.72 -6.60 29.20
C SER A 424 -9.54 -5.84 27.89
N VAL A 425 -9.61 -4.53 27.94
CA VAL A 425 -9.28 -3.63 26.82
C VAL A 425 -7.84 -3.84 26.37
N GLU A 426 -6.92 -4.07 27.31
CA GLU A 426 -5.49 -4.31 27.02
C GLU A 426 -5.28 -5.59 26.20
N ASP A 427 -5.99 -6.67 26.52
CA ASP A 427 -5.89 -7.94 25.80
C ASP A 427 -6.39 -7.80 24.35
N ARG A 428 -7.48 -7.07 24.13
CA ARG A 428 -8.02 -6.81 22.80
C ARG A 428 -7.12 -5.88 21.99
N ALA A 429 -6.55 -4.85 22.65
CA ALA A 429 -5.56 -3.97 22.02
C ALA A 429 -4.31 -4.75 21.61
N MET A 430 -3.81 -5.68 22.45
CA MET A 430 -2.70 -6.56 22.10
C MET A 430 -3.03 -7.44 20.89
N ALA A 431 -4.24 -8.00 20.82
CA ALA A 431 -4.66 -8.80 19.69
C ALA A 431 -4.71 -7.97 18.39
N LYS A 432 -5.25 -6.78 18.46
CA LYS A 432 -5.30 -5.82 17.36
C LYS A 432 -3.91 -5.41 16.89
N ASP A 433 -3.00 -5.11 17.81
CA ASP A 433 -1.60 -4.80 17.51
C ASP A 433 -0.87 -5.94 16.80
N ILE A 434 -1.15 -7.21 17.17
CA ILE A 434 -0.50 -8.39 16.55
C ILE A 434 -1.03 -8.63 15.14
N ILE A 435 -2.35 -8.53 14.96
CA ILE A 435 -3.04 -8.84 13.70
C ILE A 435 -2.87 -7.70 12.69
N GLY A 436 -2.89 -6.46 13.16
CA GLY A 436 -2.85 -5.23 12.38
C GLY A 436 -4.21 -4.53 12.36
N ASP A 437 -4.20 -3.19 12.47
CA ASP A 437 -5.40 -2.34 12.54
C ASP A 437 -6.31 -2.48 11.31
N ASP A 438 -5.70 -2.66 10.14
CA ASP A 438 -6.35 -2.77 8.84
C ASP A 438 -7.05 -4.12 8.63
N ARG A 439 -6.69 -5.13 9.42
CA ARG A 439 -7.19 -6.51 9.33
C ARG A 439 -7.94 -6.96 10.58
N PHE A 440 -8.28 -6.05 11.47
CA PHE A 440 -8.95 -6.37 12.73
C PHE A 440 -10.32 -5.71 12.80
N ILE A 441 -11.36 -6.53 12.99
CA ILE A 441 -12.75 -6.09 13.18
C ILE A 441 -13.19 -6.58 14.56
N GLU A 442 -13.37 -5.65 15.49
CA GLU A 442 -13.85 -5.95 16.84
C GLU A 442 -15.37 -6.03 16.86
N VAL A 443 -15.91 -7.18 17.29
CA VAL A 443 -17.35 -7.41 17.42
C VAL A 443 -17.71 -7.78 18.83
N TYR A 444 -18.52 -6.94 19.45
CA TYR A 444 -19.00 -7.14 20.81
C TYR A 444 -20.36 -7.86 20.83
N LEU A 445 -20.39 -9.03 21.45
CA LEU A 445 -21.64 -9.76 21.72
C LEU A 445 -22.15 -9.36 23.11
N ASP A 446 -23.05 -8.39 23.09
CA ASP A 446 -23.69 -7.83 24.28
C ASP A 446 -24.88 -8.69 24.68
N ALA A 447 -24.80 -9.29 25.86
CA ALA A 447 -25.90 -9.99 26.49
C ALA A 447 -25.83 -9.82 28.01
N PRO A 448 -26.99 -9.68 28.70
CA PRO A 448 -27.06 -9.61 30.15
C PRO A 448 -26.42 -10.83 30.83
N GLU A 449 -25.78 -10.61 31.98
CA GLU A 449 -25.03 -11.66 32.69
C GLU A 449 -25.91 -12.85 33.10
N ASP A 450 -27.15 -12.60 33.49
CA ASP A 450 -28.14 -13.63 33.85
C ASP A 450 -28.53 -14.50 32.66
N VAL A 451 -28.70 -13.90 31.45
CA VAL A 451 -28.93 -14.61 30.19
C VAL A 451 -27.71 -15.46 29.82
N CYS A 452 -26.52 -14.91 29.98
CA CYS A 452 -25.27 -15.63 29.71
C CYS A 452 -25.10 -16.83 30.64
N ARG A 453 -25.37 -16.68 31.93
CA ARG A 453 -25.32 -17.77 32.93
C ARG A 453 -26.33 -18.88 32.62
N THR A 454 -27.55 -18.52 32.26
CA THR A 454 -28.59 -19.49 31.89
C THR A 454 -28.18 -20.30 30.65
N ARG A 455 -27.66 -19.64 29.63
CA ARG A 455 -27.19 -20.30 28.39
C ARG A 455 -25.97 -21.20 28.67
N ALA A 456 -25.02 -20.74 29.47
CA ALA A 456 -23.84 -21.53 29.82
C ALA A 456 -24.22 -22.80 30.63
N ALA A 457 -25.27 -22.77 31.45
CA ALA A 457 -25.75 -23.92 32.23
C ALA A 457 -26.48 -24.96 31.40
N THR A 458 -27.03 -24.58 30.23
CA THR A 458 -27.81 -25.47 29.32
C THR A 458 -27.01 -25.97 28.12
N ASP A 459 -25.79 -25.53 27.92
CA ASP A 459 -24.93 -25.92 26.82
C ASP A 459 -24.33 -27.31 27.09
N GLU A 460 -24.75 -28.34 26.29
CA GLU A 460 -24.27 -29.73 26.41
C GLU A 460 -22.75 -29.91 26.26
N PHE A 461 -22.05 -28.87 25.80
CA PHE A 461 -20.59 -28.83 25.64
C PHE A 461 -19.88 -28.13 26.79
N THR A 462 -20.60 -27.66 27.80
CA THR A 462 -19.99 -27.00 28.98
C THR A 462 -19.63 -28.04 30.01
N ASP A 463 -18.33 -28.28 30.19
CA ASP A 463 -17.86 -29.04 31.35
C ASP A 463 -18.08 -28.15 32.60
N THR A 464 -19.27 -28.38 33.20
CA THR A 464 -19.98 -27.51 34.16
C THR A 464 -19.17 -27.09 35.39
N MET A 465 -18.11 -27.81 35.73
CA MET A 465 -17.30 -27.52 36.93
C MET A 465 -16.13 -26.56 36.66
N THR A 466 -15.51 -26.63 35.50
CA THR A 466 -14.32 -25.83 35.18
C THR A 466 -14.67 -24.42 34.66
N GLU A 467 -15.79 -24.27 33.97
CA GLU A 467 -16.23 -22.96 33.48
C GLU A 467 -17.07 -22.18 34.50
N MET A 468 -17.79 -22.83 35.40
CA MET A 468 -18.38 -22.14 36.57
C MET A 468 -17.30 -21.63 37.52
N ALA A 469 -16.18 -22.34 37.68
CA ALA A 469 -15.02 -21.83 38.40
C ALA A 469 -14.39 -20.61 37.67
N ALA A 470 -14.42 -20.56 36.34
CA ALA A 470 -13.99 -19.39 35.57
C ALA A 470 -14.87 -18.16 35.79
N PHE A 471 -16.14 -18.31 36.15
CA PHE A 471 -16.99 -17.19 36.61
C PHE A 471 -16.67 -16.76 38.05
N SER A 472 -16.27 -17.68 38.92
CA SER A 472 -15.95 -17.37 40.33
C SER A 472 -14.53 -16.85 40.52
N ASP A 473 -13.59 -17.23 39.63
CA ASP A 473 -12.17 -16.83 39.67
C ASP A 473 -11.84 -15.64 38.75
N MET A 474 -12.81 -14.97 38.14
CA MET A 474 -12.57 -13.72 37.41
C MET A 474 -12.22 -12.61 38.44
N ALA A 475 -10.93 -12.52 38.74
CA ALA A 475 -10.37 -11.44 39.58
C ALA A 475 -10.46 -10.05 38.91
N ALA A 476 -10.93 -9.94 37.67
CA ALA A 476 -11.19 -8.69 36.98
C ALA A 476 -12.54 -8.75 36.22
N PRO A 477 -13.40 -7.73 36.36
CA PRO A 477 -14.65 -7.64 35.61
C PRO A 477 -14.39 -7.56 34.11
N TYR A 478 -15.36 -8.07 33.32
CA TYR A 478 -15.32 -7.91 31.87
C TYR A 478 -15.47 -6.43 31.48
N GLU A 479 -14.50 -5.90 30.75
CA GLU A 479 -14.50 -4.52 30.27
C GLU A 479 -15.13 -4.47 28.87
N ALA A 480 -16.38 -4.03 28.77
CA ALA A 480 -17.07 -3.89 27.49
C ALA A 480 -16.34 -2.91 26.57
N PRO A 481 -16.20 -3.20 25.26
CA PRO A 481 -15.62 -2.26 24.31
C PRO A 481 -16.47 -0.99 24.19
N THR A 482 -15.83 0.16 24.20
CA THR A 482 -16.52 1.46 24.04
C THR A 482 -16.65 1.86 22.57
N SER A 483 -15.91 1.22 21.67
CA SER A 483 -15.81 1.56 20.24
C SER A 483 -15.63 0.33 19.35
N ALA A 484 -16.39 -0.75 19.62
CA ALA A 484 -16.41 -1.91 18.74
C ALA A 484 -16.93 -1.54 17.34
N ASP A 485 -16.42 -2.21 16.30
CA ASP A 485 -16.89 -2.02 14.91
C ASP A 485 -18.35 -2.45 14.75
N LEU A 486 -18.81 -3.41 15.57
CA LEU A 486 -20.20 -3.85 15.65
C LEU A 486 -20.52 -4.34 17.05
N ALA A 487 -21.65 -3.90 17.59
CA ALA A 487 -22.24 -4.46 18.80
C ALA A 487 -23.53 -5.22 18.48
N LEU A 488 -23.61 -6.46 18.94
CA LEU A 488 -24.75 -7.37 18.72
C LEU A 488 -25.44 -7.67 20.05
N LYS A 489 -26.68 -7.24 20.21
CA LYS A 489 -27.52 -7.61 21.36
C LYS A 489 -28.04 -9.04 21.15
N THR A 490 -27.29 -10.00 21.67
CA THR A 490 -27.56 -11.42 21.40
C THR A 490 -28.65 -12.01 22.27
N ASP A 491 -29.18 -11.27 23.23
CA ASP A 491 -30.43 -11.58 23.93
C ASP A 491 -31.67 -11.31 23.06
N ASP A 492 -31.62 -10.31 22.19
CA ASP A 492 -32.70 -9.92 21.28
C ASP A 492 -32.58 -10.53 19.89
N LEU A 493 -31.39 -10.97 19.50
CA LEU A 493 -31.08 -11.47 18.14
C LEU A 493 -30.93 -12.99 18.11
N THR A 494 -31.47 -13.63 17.09
CA THR A 494 -31.12 -15.02 16.80
C THR A 494 -29.69 -15.13 16.25
N VAL A 495 -29.13 -16.35 16.24
CA VAL A 495 -27.80 -16.60 15.64
C VAL A 495 -27.78 -16.17 14.17
N ASP A 496 -28.82 -16.55 13.40
CA ASP A 496 -28.91 -16.20 11.97
C ASP A 496 -28.97 -14.68 11.74
N GLN A 497 -29.70 -13.95 12.58
CA GLN A 497 -29.76 -12.48 12.51
C GLN A 497 -28.40 -11.85 12.85
N SER A 498 -27.70 -12.39 13.82
CA SER A 498 -26.35 -11.96 14.19
C SER A 498 -25.34 -12.21 13.08
N VAL A 499 -25.41 -13.39 12.47
CA VAL A 499 -24.60 -13.77 11.29
C VAL A 499 -24.90 -12.85 10.10
N GLN A 500 -26.18 -12.54 9.85
CA GLN A 500 -26.56 -11.63 8.77
C GLN A 500 -25.95 -10.24 8.96
N LYS A 501 -26.00 -9.66 10.16
CA LYS A 501 -25.42 -8.35 10.45
C LYS A 501 -23.90 -8.34 10.28
N LEU A 502 -23.22 -9.42 10.68
CA LEU A 502 -21.78 -9.57 10.46
C LEU A 502 -21.44 -9.68 8.97
N TYR A 503 -22.19 -10.47 8.24
CA TYR A 503 -22.03 -10.61 6.81
C TYR A 503 -22.22 -9.26 6.09
N ASP A 504 -23.26 -8.51 6.45
CA ASP A 504 -23.53 -7.19 5.87
C ASP A 504 -22.40 -6.19 6.17
N LEU A 505 -21.80 -6.26 7.37
CA LEU A 505 -20.63 -5.46 7.73
C LEU A 505 -19.42 -5.79 6.83
N LEU A 506 -19.11 -7.09 6.65
CA LEU A 506 -17.98 -7.53 5.83
C LEU A 506 -18.19 -7.15 4.35
N ASN A 507 -19.40 -7.36 3.85
CA ASN A 507 -19.75 -7.01 2.47
C ASN A 507 -19.74 -5.48 2.25
N GLY A 508 -20.29 -4.72 3.19
CA GLY A 508 -20.32 -3.26 3.15
C GLY A 508 -18.92 -2.62 3.19
N ARG A 509 -17.94 -3.29 3.80
CA ARG A 509 -16.53 -2.89 3.77
C ARG A 509 -15.77 -3.37 2.52
N GLY A 510 -16.43 -4.07 1.60
CA GLY A 510 -15.82 -4.58 0.37
C GLY A 510 -14.83 -5.73 0.59
N LEU A 511 -14.96 -6.47 1.69
CA LEU A 511 -14.07 -7.58 2.04
C LEU A 511 -14.45 -8.90 1.37
N LEU A 512 -15.67 -9.00 0.83
CA LEU A 512 -16.26 -10.18 0.20
C LEU A 512 -16.44 -9.97 -1.32
N LYS A 513 -15.40 -9.59 -2.05
CA LYS A 513 -15.47 -9.30 -3.50
C LYS A 513 -15.60 -10.57 -4.34
#